data_9139a63b4449202da9f38a660ad66a40
#
_entry.id   9139a63b4449202da9f38a660ad66a40
#
_cell.length_a   1.000
_cell.length_b   1.000
_cell.length_c   1.000
_cell.angle_alpha   90.00
_cell.angle_beta   90.00
_cell.angle_gamma   90.00
#
_symmetry.space_group_name_H-M   'P 1'
#
loop_
_entity.id
_entity.type
_entity.pdbx_description
1 polymer ?
#
loop_
_entity_poly.entity_id
_entity_poly.type
_entity_poly.pdbx_seq_one_letter_code
_entity_poly.pdbx_strand_id
1 'polypeptide(L)'
;MKFRALLFIPLLAGCVGPAPYVYRHVPGKTAILRDGYAIAPPAAPEPVRAAIAAGNRIAGLPYAWGGGHAHSIDRGYDCSGAASCLLQAAGCLNGAMPSKSFRSYGESGPGEWISIYARRDHVFLVVAGLRFDTGWGHGPRGPQWSTKSRPTNGSALRHPTGL
;
A
#
# COMPACT_ATOMS: atom_id res chain seq x y z
N MET A 1 59.74 15.58 8.99
CA MET A 1 58.54 14.74 9.12
C MET A 1 57.32 15.56 8.76
N LYS A 2 56.63 15.23 7.64
CA LYS A 2 55.42 15.94 7.19
C LYS A 2 54.22 15.13 7.61
N PHE A 3 53.45 15.58 8.60
CA PHE A 3 52.18 15.00 9.00
C PHE A 3 51.10 15.32 7.93
N ARG A 4 50.61 14.31 7.25
CA ARG A 4 49.42 14.40 6.39
C ARG A 4 48.20 14.17 7.28
N ALA A 5 47.44 15.25 7.51
CA ALA A 5 46.13 15.14 8.15
C ALA A 5 45.14 14.47 7.18
N LEU A 6 44.65 13.29 7.56
CA LEU A 6 43.51 12.67 6.86
C LEU A 6 42.22 13.39 7.27
N LEU A 7 41.63 14.09 6.31
CA LEU A 7 40.33 14.70 6.48
C LEU A 7 39.25 13.62 6.40
N PHE A 8 38.66 13.24 7.51
CA PHE A 8 37.48 12.35 7.57
C PHE A 8 36.24 13.17 7.24
N ILE A 9 35.66 12.99 6.04
CA ILE A 9 34.37 13.55 5.66
C ILE A 9 33.31 12.56 6.15
N PRO A 10 32.44 12.94 7.13
CA PRO A 10 31.35 12.05 7.52
C PRO A 10 30.31 12.02 6.37
N LEU A 11 30.07 10.83 5.81
CA LEU A 11 28.93 10.61 4.94
C LEU A 11 27.65 10.72 5.79
N LEU A 12 26.94 11.84 5.67
CA LEU A 12 25.58 11.99 6.16
C LEU A 12 24.68 11.08 5.32
N ALA A 13 24.43 9.87 5.77
CA ALA A 13 23.36 9.02 5.25
C ALA A 13 22.02 9.67 5.61
N GLY A 14 21.53 10.57 4.79
CA GLY A 14 20.18 11.11 4.89
C GLY A 14 19.21 9.96 4.72
N CYS A 15 18.27 9.79 5.68
CA CYS A 15 17.14 8.89 5.53
C CYS A 15 16.28 9.36 4.35
N VAL A 16 16.59 8.90 3.15
CA VAL A 16 15.75 9.11 1.98
C VAL A 16 14.53 8.22 2.16
N GLY A 17 13.37 8.83 2.37
CA GLY A 17 12.09 8.10 2.43
C GLY A 17 11.81 7.36 1.11
N PRO A 18 10.81 6.46 1.07
CA PRO A 18 10.49 5.70 -0.13
C PRO A 18 10.16 6.63 -1.31
N ALA A 19 10.57 6.22 -2.51
CA ALA A 19 10.28 6.97 -3.74
C ALA A 19 8.76 7.10 -3.95
N PRO A 20 8.28 8.19 -4.58
CA PRO A 20 6.87 8.36 -4.90
C PRO A 20 6.33 7.16 -5.68
N TYR A 21 5.08 6.76 -5.37
CA TYR A 21 4.41 5.76 -6.18
C TYR A 21 4.12 6.33 -7.58
N VAL A 22 4.54 5.57 -8.58
CA VAL A 22 4.24 5.82 -9.99
C VAL A 22 3.81 4.49 -10.61
N TYR A 23 2.61 4.46 -11.18
CA TYR A 23 2.14 3.27 -11.90
C TYR A 23 3.00 3.01 -13.13
N ARG A 24 3.49 1.76 -13.23
CA ARG A 24 4.23 1.28 -14.40
C ARG A 24 3.66 -0.07 -14.80
N HIS A 25 3.09 -0.13 -16.00
CA HIS A 25 2.58 -1.39 -16.51
C HIS A 25 3.73 -2.31 -16.95
N VAL A 26 3.75 -3.51 -16.36
CA VAL A 26 4.63 -4.60 -16.76
C VAL A 26 3.72 -5.77 -17.18
N PRO A 27 3.71 -6.15 -18.48
CA PRO A 27 2.88 -7.22 -18.99
C PRO A 27 3.03 -8.52 -18.16
N GLY A 28 1.92 -9.14 -17.81
CA GLY A 28 1.89 -10.38 -17.03
C GLY A 28 2.12 -10.23 -15.52
N LYS A 29 2.67 -9.09 -15.03
CA LYS A 29 3.00 -8.86 -13.62
C LYS A 29 2.17 -7.77 -12.96
N THR A 30 1.71 -6.77 -13.71
CA THR A 30 1.01 -5.61 -13.14
C THR A 30 -0.49 -5.72 -13.37
N ALA A 31 -1.27 -5.47 -12.32
CA ALA A 31 -2.73 -5.36 -12.41
C ALA A 31 -3.14 -4.17 -13.29
N ILE A 32 -4.19 -4.35 -14.07
CA ILE A 32 -4.73 -3.34 -14.98
C ILE A 32 -5.99 -2.74 -14.36
N LEU A 33 -6.10 -1.41 -14.41
CA LEU A 33 -7.32 -0.70 -14.03
C LEU A 33 -8.28 -0.63 -15.23
N ARG A 34 -9.50 -1.16 -15.07
CA ARG A 34 -10.58 -1.06 -16.07
C ARG A 34 -11.89 -0.74 -15.35
N ASP A 35 -12.57 0.30 -15.78
CA ASP A 35 -13.88 0.73 -15.27
C ASP A 35 -13.97 0.82 -13.75
N GLY A 36 -12.86 1.28 -13.09
CA GLY A 36 -12.75 1.40 -11.64
C GLY A 36 -12.33 0.13 -10.90
N TYR A 37 -12.19 -1.00 -11.59
CA TYR A 37 -11.82 -2.31 -11.01
C TYR A 37 -10.43 -2.74 -11.45
N ALA A 38 -9.75 -3.46 -10.56
CA ALA A 38 -8.44 -4.06 -10.86
C ALA A 38 -8.63 -5.44 -11.50
N ILE A 39 -7.90 -5.68 -12.59
CA ILE A 39 -7.77 -7.00 -13.20
C ILE A 39 -6.42 -7.57 -12.79
N ALA A 40 -6.44 -8.71 -12.11
CA ALA A 40 -5.23 -9.39 -11.67
C ALA A 40 -4.39 -9.87 -12.86
N PRO A 41 -3.05 -9.75 -12.82
CA PRO A 41 -2.20 -10.32 -13.86
C PRO A 41 -2.20 -11.86 -13.77
N PRO A 42 -1.98 -12.57 -14.89
CA PRO A 42 -1.98 -14.04 -14.90
C PRO A 42 -1.00 -14.67 -13.92
N ALA A 43 0.16 -14.05 -13.69
CA ALA A 43 1.19 -14.55 -12.78
C ALA A 43 0.89 -14.30 -11.29
N ALA A 44 -0.19 -13.57 -10.94
CA ALA A 44 -0.52 -13.27 -9.55
C ALA A 44 -0.80 -14.55 -8.74
N PRO A 45 -0.14 -14.76 -7.59
CA PRO A 45 -0.47 -15.86 -6.70
C PRO A 45 -1.87 -15.68 -6.07
N GLU A 46 -2.44 -16.77 -5.52
CA GLU A 46 -3.80 -16.75 -4.99
C GLU A 46 -4.05 -15.67 -3.92
N PRO A 47 -3.16 -15.42 -2.95
CA PRO A 47 -3.33 -14.33 -1.98
C PRO A 47 -3.50 -12.96 -2.64
N VAL A 48 -2.75 -12.69 -3.71
CA VAL A 48 -2.81 -11.42 -4.45
C VAL A 48 -4.12 -11.30 -5.22
N ARG A 49 -4.59 -12.38 -5.85
CA ARG A 49 -5.91 -12.43 -6.51
C ARG A 49 -7.04 -12.19 -5.50
N ALA A 50 -6.95 -12.81 -4.32
CA ALA A 50 -7.92 -12.63 -3.24
C ALA A 50 -7.94 -11.17 -2.73
N ALA A 51 -6.76 -10.55 -2.56
CA ALA A 51 -6.67 -9.12 -2.21
C ALA A 51 -7.32 -8.23 -3.27
N ILE A 52 -7.04 -8.47 -4.56
CA ILE A 52 -7.63 -7.71 -5.66
C ILE A 52 -9.16 -7.90 -5.69
N ALA A 53 -9.65 -9.12 -5.52
CA ALA A 53 -11.09 -9.39 -5.46
C ALA A 53 -11.76 -8.68 -4.27
N ALA A 54 -11.11 -8.64 -3.10
CA ALA A 54 -11.58 -7.88 -1.94
C ALA A 54 -11.62 -6.38 -2.22
N GLY A 55 -10.55 -5.83 -2.80
CA GLY A 55 -10.50 -4.43 -3.20
C GLY A 55 -11.60 -4.07 -4.19
N ASN A 56 -11.87 -4.93 -5.16
CA ASN A 56 -12.96 -4.74 -6.12
C ASN A 56 -14.35 -4.72 -5.48
N ARG A 57 -14.56 -5.51 -4.41
CA ARG A 57 -15.86 -5.51 -3.68
C ARG A 57 -16.13 -4.22 -2.93
N ILE A 58 -15.08 -3.54 -2.44
CA ILE A 58 -15.22 -2.32 -1.64
C ILE A 58 -14.88 -1.05 -2.43
N ALA A 59 -14.36 -1.17 -3.65
CA ALA A 59 -14.08 -0.03 -4.51
C ALA A 59 -15.36 0.77 -4.80
N GLY A 60 -15.27 2.10 -4.61
CA GLY A 60 -16.40 3.01 -4.81
C GLY A 60 -17.36 3.15 -3.62
N LEU A 61 -17.19 2.37 -2.56
CA LEU A 61 -17.92 2.61 -1.30
C LEU A 61 -17.50 3.96 -0.68
N PRO A 62 -18.36 4.59 0.13
CA PRO A 62 -18.03 5.87 0.73
C PRO A 62 -16.90 5.76 1.75
N TYR A 63 -16.20 6.87 1.98
CA TYR A 63 -15.31 6.99 3.13
C TYR A 63 -16.11 7.09 4.42
N ALA A 64 -15.78 6.24 5.39
CA ALA A 64 -16.35 6.28 6.72
C ALA A 64 -15.22 6.15 7.76
N TRP A 65 -15.05 7.14 8.63
CA TRP A 65 -14.05 7.08 9.69
C TRP A 65 -14.33 5.89 10.63
N GLY A 66 -13.31 5.04 10.87
CA GLY A 66 -13.44 3.80 11.64
C GLY A 66 -14.15 2.67 10.88
N GLY A 67 -14.52 2.87 9.62
CA GLY A 67 -15.12 1.83 8.79
C GLY A 67 -14.10 0.79 8.33
N GLY A 68 -14.55 -0.46 8.19
CA GLY A 68 -13.71 -1.61 7.84
C GLY A 68 -12.99 -2.24 9.02
N HIS A 69 -13.34 -1.88 10.25
CA HIS A 69 -12.76 -2.43 11.48
C HIS A 69 -13.68 -3.43 12.20
N ALA A 70 -14.91 -3.59 11.74
CA ALA A 70 -15.83 -4.61 12.23
C ALA A 70 -15.63 -5.96 11.53
N HIS A 71 -16.21 -7.03 12.09
CA HIS A 71 -16.17 -8.38 11.47
C HIS A 71 -17.17 -8.56 10.31
N SER A 72 -17.97 -7.54 10.01
CA SER A 72 -18.97 -7.52 8.93
C SER A 72 -18.52 -6.58 7.79
N ILE A 73 -19.09 -6.78 6.60
CA ILE A 73 -18.90 -5.85 5.48
C ILE A 73 -19.53 -4.51 5.85
N ASP A 74 -18.71 -3.49 6.01
CA ASP A 74 -19.15 -2.15 6.33
C ASP A 74 -19.71 -1.41 5.11
N ARG A 75 -20.59 -0.45 5.34
CA ARG A 75 -21.15 0.42 4.29
C ARG A 75 -20.17 1.48 3.81
N GLY A 76 -19.01 1.60 4.45
CA GLY A 76 -17.93 2.51 4.11
C GLY A 76 -16.64 2.12 4.83
N TYR A 77 -15.51 2.63 4.35
CA TYR A 77 -14.19 2.25 4.82
C TYR A 77 -13.32 3.48 5.04
N ASP A 78 -12.51 3.48 6.09
CA ASP A 78 -11.35 4.37 6.19
C ASP A 78 -10.11 3.74 5.51
N CYS A 79 -8.97 4.45 5.54
CA CYS A 79 -7.74 4.00 4.89
C CYS A 79 -7.22 2.69 5.50
N SER A 80 -7.28 2.55 6.81
CA SER A 80 -6.77 1.39 7.53
C SER A 80 -7.72 0.20 7.46
N GLY A 81 -9.02 0.43 7.49
CA GLY A 81 -10.02 -0.61 7.28
C GLY A 81 -9.99 -1.17 5.86
N ALA A 82 -9.84 -0.30 4.85
CA ALA A 82 -9.68 -0.72 3.46
C ALA A 82 -8.40 -1.55 3.26
N ALA A 83 -7.26 -1.09 3.80
CA ALA A 83 -6.01 -1.85 3.74
C ALA A 83 -6.12 -3.20 4.46
N SER A 84 -6.73 -3.21 5.66
CA SER A 84 -6.95 -4.44 6.43
C SER A 84 -7.83 -5.43 5.68
N CYS A 85 -8.89 -4.97 5.03
CA CYS A 85 -9.79 -5.82 4.25
C CYS A 85 -9.05 -6.60 3.15
N LEU A 86 -8.18 -5.94 2.39
CA LEU A 86 -7.39 -6.60 1.34
C LEU A 86 -6.38 -7.59 1.92
N LEU A 87 -5.68 -7.21 2.99
CA LEU A 87 -4.67 -8.06 3.61
C LEU A 87 -5.27 -9.27 4.33
N GLN A 88 -6.45 -9.14 4.91
CA GLN A 88 -7.21 -10.27 5.46
C GLN A 88 -7.63 -11.25 4.37
N ALA A 89 -8.14 -10.74 3.25
CA ALA A 89 -8.50 -11.59 2.11
C ALA A 89 -7.29 -12.32 1.52
N ALA A 90 -6.10 -11.71 1.56
CA ALA A 90 -4.84 -12.34 1.18
C ALA A 90 -4.32 -13.36 2.21
N GLY A 91 -4.97 -13.52 3.37
CA GLY A 91 -4.49 -14.36 4.46
C GLY A 91 -3.25 -13.80 5.20
N CYS A 92 -2.94 -12.52 4.98
CA CYS A 92 -1.76 -11.87 5.54
C CYS A 92 -2.01 -11.14 6.85
N LEU A 93 -3.27 -10.94 7.23
CA LEU A 93 -3.67 -10.20 8.41
C LEU A 93 -4.83 -10.88 9.11
N ASN A 94 -4.77 -11.00 10.43
CA ASN A 94 -5.87 -11.48 11.25
C ASN A 94 -6.50 -10.31 12.02
N GLY A 95 -7.69 -9.88 11.62
CA GLY A 95 -8.37 -8.70 12.14
C GLY A 95 -7.86 -7.38 11.51
N ALA A 96 -8.53 -6.28 11.80
CA ALA A 96 -8.17 -4.97 11.30
C ALA A 96 -7.16 -4.28 12.23
N MET A 97 -6.29 -3.44 11.64
CA MET A 97 -5.35 -2.64 12.41
C MET A 97 -5.33 -1.17 11.97
N PRO A 98 -5.01 -0.23 12.87
CA PRO A 98 -4.93 1.19 12.52
C PRO A 98 -3.69 1.52 11.69
N SER A 99 -3.74 2.62 10.92
CA SER A 99 -2.65 3.09 10.04
C SER A 99 -1.30 3.14 10.73
N LYS A 100 -1.25 3.60 11.98
CA LYS A 100 -0.01 3.68 12.77
C LYS A 100 0.68 2.32 12.91
N SER A 101 -0.07 1.24 13.10
CA SER A 101 0.46 -0.11 13.32
C SER A 101 1.04 -0.72 12.05
N PHE A 102 0.54 -0.33 10.86
CA PHE A 102 1.11 -0.76 9.60
C PHE A 102 2.56 -0.28 9.38
N ARG A 103 3.04 0.72 10.11
CA ARG A 103 4.42 1.19 10.01
C ARG A 103 5.47 0.18 10.49
N SER A 104 5.06 -0.78 11.30
CA SER A 104 5.92 -1.87 11.81
C SER A 104 5.43 -3.27 11.41
N TYR A 105 4.45 -3.33 10.51
CA TYR A 105 3.89 -4.59 10.03
C TYR A 105 4.82 -5.28 9.03
N GLY A 106 4.86 -6.63 9.07
CA GLY A 106 5.60 -7.45 8.11
C GLY A 106 7.08 -7.06 7.99
N GLU A 107 7.62 -7.13 6.79
CA GLU A 107 9.02 -6.84 6.49
C GLU A 107 9.23 -5.43 5.93
N SER A 108 10.47 -4.93 6.05
CA SER A 108 10.86 -3.61 5.55
C SER A 108 11.11 -3.62 4.06
N GLY A 109 10.70 -2.56 3.38
CA GLY A 109 10.92 -2.39 1.94
C GLY A 109 9.69 -2.75 1.10
N PRO A 110 9.84 -2.72 -0.24
CA PRO A 110 8.77 -3.11 -1.16
C PRO A 110 8.61 -4.64 -1.17
N GLY A 111 7.37 -5.11 -1.29
CA GLY A 111 7.07 -6.50 -1.59
C GLY A 111 7.12 -6.77 -3.09
N GLU A 112 7.21 -8.04 -3.46
CA GLU A 112 7.12 -8.44 -4.86
C GLU A 112 5.71 -8.17 -5.43
N TRP A 113 4.68 -8.42 -4.61
CA TRP A 113 3.28 -8.33 -5.02
C TRP A 113 2.48 -7.30 -4.25
N ILE A 114 2.74 -7.15 -2.94
CA ILE A 114 2.01 -6.24 -2.06
C ILE A 114 2.98 -5.34 -1.32
N SER A 115 2.88 -4.04 -1.53
CA SER A 115 3.61 -3.02 -0.78
C SER A 115 2.64 -2.16 0.01
N ILE A 116 3.03 -1.80 1.24
CA ILE A 116 2.23 -1.04 2.21
C ILE A 116 2.96 0.27 2.49
N TYR A 117 2.34 1.38 2.16
CA TYR A 117 2.85 2.71 2.47
C TYR A 117 2.08 3.28 3.66
N ALA A 118 2.71 3.30 4.83
CA ALA A 118 2.05 3.64 6.08
C ALA A 118 2.66 4.87 6.77
N ARG A 119 1.81 5.83 7.11
CA ARG A 119 2.09 6.97 8.00
C ARG A 119 1.32 6.79 9.33
N ARG A 120 1.44 7.76 10.23
CA ARG A 120 0.66 7.73 11.49
C ARG A 120 -0.84 7.86 11.24
N ASP A 121 -1.21 8.63 10.24
CA ASP A 121 -2.54 9.12 9.93
C ASP A 121 -3.14 8.54 8.64
N HIS A 122 -2.35 7.78 7.87
CA HIS A 122 -2.79 7.24 6.59
C HIS A 122 -2.03 5.97 6.19
N VAL A 123 -2.71 5.09 5.47
CA VAL A 123 -2.11 3.91 4.83
C VAL A 123 -2.76 3.68 3.47
N PHE A 124 -1.94 3.25 2.49
CA PHE A 124 -2.42 2.74 1.22
C PHE A 124 -1.60 1.52 0.79
N LEU A 125 -2.17 0.72 -0.08
CA LEU A 125 -1.52 -0.46 -0.64
C LEU A 125 -1.16 -0.27 -2.11
N VAL A 126 -0.13 -0.97 -2.55
CA VAL A 126 0.15 -1.24 -3.95
C VAL A 126 0.10 -2.75 -4.12
N VAL A 127 -0.88 -3.25 -4.86
CA VAL A 127 -1.12 -4.67 -5.08
C VAL A 127 -0.90 -4.98 -6.56
N ALA A 128 0.00 -5.88 -6.86
CA ALA A 128 0.44 -6.17 -8.23
C ALA A 128 0.72 -4.87 -9.03
N GLY A 129 1.44 -3.93 -8.43
CA GLY A 129 1.81 -2.66 -9.04
C GLY A 129 0.69 -1.60 -9.13
N LEU A 130 -0.57 -1.93 -8.82
CA LEU A 130 -1.69 -0.99 -8.85
C LEU A 130 -2.02 -0.50 -7.43
N ARG A 131 -2.17 0.82 -7.26
CA ARG A 131 -2.47 1.45 -5.98
C ARG A 131 -3.93 1.30 -5.59
N PHE A 132 -4.18 0.92 -4.33
CA PHE A 132 -5.48 0.95 -3.66
C PHE A 132 -5.44 1.92 -2.48
N ASP A 133 -6.31 2.91 -2.45
CA ASP A 133 -6.19 4.05 -1.53
C ASP A 133 -7.55 4.70 -1.25
N THR A 134 -7.61 5.53 -0.19
CA THR A 134 -8.74 6.39 0.14
C THR A 134 -8.29 7.86 0.14
N GLY A 135 -9.16 8.77 -0.28
CA GLY A 135 -9.00 10.21 -0.06
C GLY A 135 -7.87 10.93 -0.80
N TRP A 136 -7.39 10.41 -1.92
CA TRP A 136 -6.35 11.08 -2.70
C TRP A 136 -6.84 11.59 -4.06
N GLY A 137 -6.61 12.88 -4.29
CA GLY A 137 -6.96 13.56 -5.55
C GLY A 137 -8.37 14.16 -5.54
N HIS A 138 -8.80 14.65 -6.69
CA HIS A 138 -10.15 15.18 -6.92
C HIS A 138 -11.07 14.00 -7.26
N GLY A 139 -11.86 13.51 -6.32
CA GLY A 139 -12.77 12.40 -6.55
C GLY A 139 -13.31 11.79 -5.26
N PRO A 140 -13.97 10.63 -5.35
CA PRO A 140 -14.50 9.94 -4.18
C PRO A 140 -13.42 9.73 -3.11
N ARG A 141 -13.76 9.97 -1.85
CA ARG A 141 -12.82 9.82 -0.72
C ARG A 141 -12.72 8.38 -0.22
N GLY A 142 -13.64 7.52 -0.63
CA GLY A 142 -13.66 6.12 -0.25
C GLY A 142 -12.59 5.29 -0.96
N PRO A 143 -12.53 3.98 -0.67
CA PRO A 143 -11.57 3.07 -1.26
C PRO A 143 -11.70 2.97 -2.77
N GLN A 144 -10.57 3.03 -3.48
CA GLN A 144 -10.53 2.96 -4.93
C GLN A 144 -9.18 2.53 -5.47
N TRP A 145 -9.19 1.91 -6.63
CA TRP A 145 -8.00 1.65 -7.43
C TRP A 145 -7.57 2.90 -8.22
N SER A 146 -6.27 3.08 -8.40
CA SER A 146 -5.76 4.24 -9.12
C SER A 146 -4.38 4.02 -9.73
N THR A 147 -4.21 4.52 -10.95
CA THR A 147 -2.91 4.63 -11.63
C THR A 147 -2.23 5.98 -11.42
N LYS A 148 -2.90 6.94 -10.76
CA LYS A 148 -2.35 8.27 -10.48
C LYS A 148 -1.18 8.17 -9.52
N SER A 149 -0.14 8.98 -9.75
CA SER A 149 1.01 9.08 -8.84
C SER A 149 0.60 9.50 -7.42
N ARG A 150 1.38 9.09 -6.44
CA ARG A 150 1.13 9.35 -5.02
C ARG A 150 2.45 9.70 -4.31
N PRO A 151 2.57 10.87 -3.67
CA PRO A 151 3.67 11.15 -2.76
C PRO A 151 3.70 10.16 -1.59
N THR A 152 4.90 9.80 -1.16
CA THR A 152 5.13 8.81 -0.11
C THR A 152 5.95 9.36 1.07
N ASN A 153 6.17 10.68 1.08
CA ASN A 153 6.95 11.37 2.11
C ASN A 153 6.43 11.02 3.52
N GLY A 154 7.34 10.63 4.41
CA GLY A 154 7.02 10.24 5.79
C GLY A 154 6.36 8.88 5.94
N SER A 155 6.17 8.11 4.86
CA SER A 155 5.69 6.75 4.93
C SER A 155 6.81 5.78 5.30
N ALA A 156 6.50 4.81 6.15
CA ALA A 156 7.23 3.56 6.21
C ALA A 156 6.76 2.69 5.04
N LEU A 157 7.71 2.06 4.34
CA LEU A 157 7.44 1.09 3.29
C LEU A 157 7.59 -0.31 3.86
N ARG A 158 6.54 -1.10 3.78
CA ARG A 158 6.42 -2.44 4.36
C ARG A 158 5.80 -3.40 3.37
N HIS A 159 5.92 -4.70 3.63
CA HIS A 159 5.23 -5.74 2.86
C HIS A 159 4.92 -6.96 3.75
N PRO A 160 3.89 -7.77 3.42
CA PRO A 160 3.67 -9.07 4.05
C PRO A 160 4.81 -10.02 3.69
N THR A 161 5.23 -10.87 4.62
CA THR A 161 6.23 -11.91 4.37
C THR A 161 5.82 -12.78 3.17
N GLY A 162 6.70 -12.93 2.19
CA GLY A 162 6.50 -13.76 1.02
C GLY A 162 5.65 -13.13 -0.11
N LEU A 163 5.27 -11.86 -0.02
CA LEU A 163 4.46 -11.19 -1.06
C LEU A 163 5.06 -9.81 -1.50
#